data_580f5665fab63aa2a0b23f2ab957ca3f
#
_entry.id   580f5665fab63aa2a0b23f2ab957ca3f
#
_cell.length_a   1.000
_cell.length_b   1.000
_cell.length_c   1.000
_cell.angle_alpha   90.00
_cell.angle_beta   90.00
_cell.angle_gamma   90.00
#
_symmetry.space_group_name_H-M   'P 1'
#
loop_
_entity.id
_entity.type
_entity.pdbx_description
1 polymer ?
#
loop_
_entity_poly.entity_id
_entity_poly.type
_entity_poly.pdbx_seq_one_letter_code
_entity_poly.pdbx_strand_id
1 'polypeptide(L)'
;MNVIFAGTPEFAATALEAILAAGHTVSLVLTQPDRPAGRGQKLQPSAVKQIALRHGLPLHQPERLRDPATHQPIIDAQADVMVVAAYGLILPQAVLDIPRHGCLNIHASLLPRWRGAAPIHRAIEAGDAETGVTIMQMEAGLDTGPMLLKEHLPIDADDTTASLHDKLAACGARLIVDALARLAELQPQTQPEAGVTYAHKIEKAEAAIDWALPAAVIERRVRAFDPFPGCTFVLPTEKGPEVVKLWRASVVPASGAPGEVLHAQGETLVVACGE
;
A
#
# COMPACT_ATOMS: atom_id res chain seq x y z
N MET A 1 0.57 17.01 19.75
CA MET A 1 -0.59 17.44 18.93
C MET A 1 -1.76 16.54 19.21
N ASN A 2 -2.98 17.02 19.03
CA ASN A 2 -4.18 16.21 19.00
C ASN A 2 -4.42 15.69 17.57
N VAL A 3 -4.43 14.38 17.39
CA VAL A 3 -4.44 13.73 16.08
C VAL A 3 -5.70 12.87 15.92
N ILE A 4 -6.37 12.97 14.78
CA ILE A 4 -7.25 11.92 14.28
C ILE A 4 -6.40 10.99 13.41
N PHE A 5 -6.54 9.69 13.57
CA PHE A 5 -5.86 8.71 12.72
C PHE A 5 -6.86 7.96 11.85
N ALA A 6 -6.62 7.87 10.55
CA ALA A 6 -7.46 7.13 9.60
C ALA A 6 -6.64 6.08 8.84
N GLY A 7 -6.91 4.81 9.07
CA GLY A 7 -6.16 3.73 8.44
C GLY A 7 -6.82 2.37 8.63
N THR A 8 -6.32 1.35 7.91
CA THR A 8 -6.93 0.01 7.97
C THR A 8 -5.89 -1.12 8.12
N PRO A 9 -4.91 -1.33 7.20
CA PRO A 9 -3.99 -2.47 7.22
C PRO A 9 -2.80 -2.26 8.16
N GLU A 10 -1.91 -3.25 8.21
CA GLU A 10 -0.66 -3.24 9.01
C GLU A 10 0.22 -2.02 8.71
N PHE A 11 0.30 -1.59 7.46
CA PHE A 11 1.02 -0.36 7.09
C PHE A 11 0.57 0.85 7.93
N ALA A 12 -0.74 1.00 8.07
CA ALA A 12 -1.33 2.08 8.87
C ALA A 12 -1.14 1.83 10.37
N ALA A 13 -1.25 0.58 10.79
CA ALA A 13 -1.09 0.20 12.19
C ALA A 13 0.29 0.57 12.74
N THR A 14 1.35 0.32 11.97
CA THR A 14 2.73 0.70 12.30
C THR A 14 2.86 2.22 12.51
N ALA A 15 2.22 3.02 11.67
CA ALA A 15 2.23 4.48 11.81
C ALA A 15 1.45 4.95 13.05
N LEU A 16 0.29 4.34 13.36
CA LEU A 16 -0.48 4.66 14.55
C LEU A 16 0.32 4.38 15.84
N GLU A 17 1.00 3.24 15.92
CA GLU A 17 1.85 2.93 17.08
C GLU A 17 2.99 3.94 17.24
N ALA A 18 3.63 4.33 16.15
CA ALA A 18 4.70 5.33 16.19
C ALA A 18 4.20 6.71 16.66
N ILE A 19 3.03 7.14 16.22
CA ILE A 19 2.40 8.40 16.66
C ILE A 19 2.11 8.36 18.16
N LEU A 20 1.57 7.25 18.67
CA LEU A 20 1.31 7.05 20.09
C LEU A 20 2.61 7.02 20.90
N ALA A 21 3.63 6.29 20.44
CA ALA A 21 4.94 6.21 21.09
C ALA A 21 5.66 7.56 21.13
N ALA A 22 5.43 8.44 20.16
CA ALA A 22 5.96 9.80 20.13
C ALA A 22 5.22 10.76 21.09
N GLY A 23 4.21 10.29 21.84
CA GLY A 23 3.49 11.07 22.85
C GLY A 23 2.42 11.99 22.29
N HIS A 24 1.98 11.80 21.06
CA HIS A 24 0.83 12.52 20.52
C HIS A 24 -0.48 11.96 21.09
N THR A 25 -1.46 12.83 21.30
CA THR A 25 -2.82 12.42 21.69
C THR A 25 -3.59 12.00 20.46
N VAL A 26 -4.10 10.76 20.43
CA VAL A 26 -5.01 10.30 19.38
C VAL A 26 -6.43 10.35 19.89
N SER A 27 -7.20 11.36 19.48
CA SER A 27 -8.57 11.60 19.97
C SER A 27 -9.62 10.76 19.26
N LEU A 28 -9.33 10.26 18.05
CA LEU A 28 -10.25 9.42 17.28
C LEU A 28 -9.45 8.58 16.29
N VAL A 29 -9.86 7.32 16.14
CA VAL A 29 -9.35 6.42 15.11
C VAL A 29 -10.47 6.06 14.14
N LEU A 30 -10.27 6.35 12.85
CA LEU A 30 -11.13 5.90 11.77
C LEU A 30 -10.53 4.66 11.13
N THR A 31 -11.34 3.62 10.96
CA THR A 31 -10.94 2.41 10.23
C THR A 31 -12.15 1.82 9.51
N GLN A 32 -11.91 1.01 8.48
CA GLN A 32 -13.03 0.36 7.79
C GLN A 32 -13.77 -0.61 8.73
N PRO A 33 -15.08 -0.85 8.49
CA PRO A 33 -15.83 -1.88 9.19
C PRO A 33 -15.16 -3.24 9.13
N ASP A 34 -15.37 -4.07 10.14
CA ASP A 34 -14.87 -5.44 10.17
C ASP A 34 -15.38 -6.21 8.94
N ARG A 35 -14.52 -7.01 8.34
CA ARG A 35 -14.85 -7.78 7.14
C ARG A 35 -14.61 -9.26 7.34
N PRO A 36 -15.42 -10.13 6.70
CA PRO A 36 -15.15 -11.55 6.68
C PRO A 36 -13.77 -11.84 6.09
N ALA A 37 -12.93 -12.60 6.78
CA ALA A 37 -11.60 -13.00 6.32
C ALA A 37 -11.23 -14.41 6.77
N GLY A 38 -10.24 -15.01 6.10
CA GLY A 38 -9.69 -16.31 6.41
C GLY A 38 -10.64 -17.49 6.15
N ARG A 39 -10.21 -18.69 6.57
CA ARG A 39 -11.03 -19.90 6.49
C ARG A 39 -12.22 -19.79 7.44
N GLY A 40 -13.44 -19.88 6.92
CA GLY A 40 -14.68 -19.78 7.71
C GLY A 40 -15.32 -18.39 7.72
N GLN A 41 -14.76 -17.41 6.98
CA GLN A 41 -15.38 -16.09 6.76
C GLN A 41 -15.88 -15.39 8.04
N LYS A 42 -15.15 -15.51 9.14
CA LYS A 42 -15.46 -14.79 10.39
C LYS A 42 -15.06 -13.33 10.24
N LEU A 43 -15.86 -12.43 10.83
CA LEU A 43 -15.53 -11.02 10.89
C LEU A 43 -14.19 -10.84 11.62
N GLN A 44 -13.27 -10.16 10.97
CA GLN A 44 -11.95 -9.85 11.52
C GLN A 44 -11.80 -8.34 11.68
N PRO A 45 -11.35 -7.87 12.85
CA PRO A 45 -11.00 -6.47 13.04
C PRO A 45 -9.78 -6.11 12.19
N SER A 46 -9.74 -4.88 11.69
CA SER A 46 -8.56 -4.36 11.02
C SER A 46 -7.36 -4.28 11.98
N ALA A 47 -6.14 -4.27 11.45
CA ALA A 47 -4.92 -4.08 12.25
C ALA A 47 -4.98 -2.78 13.07
N VAL A 48 -5.43 -1.70 12.46
CA VAL A 48 -5.62 -0.40 13.14
C VAL A 48 -6.66 -0.50 14.27
N LYS A 49 -7.78 -1.20 14.06
CA LYS A 49 -8.78 -1.43 15.14
C LYS A 49 -8.19 -2.19 16.31
N GLN A 50 -7.36 -3.20 16.06
CA GLN A 50 -6.73 -3.98 17.13
C GLN A 50 -5.84 -3.10 18.02
N ILE A 51 -5.06 -2.18 17.40
CA ILE A 51 -4.25 -1.21 18.15
C ILE A 51 -5.13 -0.25 18.92
N ALA A 52 -6.17 0.32 18.29
CA ALA A 52 -7.07 1.24 18.94
C ALA A 52 -7.72 0.63 20.18
N LEU A 53 -8.19 -0.62 20.10
CA LEU A 53 -8.76 -1.35 21.23
C LEU A 53 -7.72 -1.60 22.34
N ARG A 54 -6.48 -1.97 21.98
CA ARG A 54 -5.39 -2.22 22.94
C ARG A 54 -5.07 -0.96 23.75
N HIS A 55 -5.12 0.21 23.13
CA HIS A 55 -4.83 1.50 23.76
C HIS A 55 -6.08 2.23 24.28
N GLY A 56 -7.27 1.64 24.18
CA GLY A 56 -8.52 2.24 24.64
C GLY A 56 -8.90 3.51 23.87
N LEU A 57 -8.53 3.61 22.60
CA LEU A 57 -8.81 4.78 21.76
C LEU A 57 -10.24 4.77 21.21
N PRO A 58 -10.90 5.95 21.10
CA PRO A 58 -12.19 6.06 20.46
C PRO A 58 -12.14 5.60 19.00
N LEU A 59 -13.13 4.80 18.59
CA LEU A 59 -13.22 4.23 17.24
C LEU A 59 -14.44 4.75 16.49
N HIS A 60 -14.24 5.03 15.20
CA HIS A 60 -15.30 5.31 14.25
C HIS A 60 -15.12 4.47 13.00
N GLN A 61 -16.13 3.66 12.65
CA GLN A 61 -16.09 2.71 11.52
C GLN A 61 -17.22 2.99 10.51
N PRO A 62 -17.23 4.16 9.83
CA PRO A 62 -18.24 4.46 8.84
C PRO A 62 -18.03 3.60 7.58
N GLU A 63 -19.10 3.18 6.94
CA GLU A 63 -19.02 2.52 5.63
C GLU A 63 -18.60 3.49 4.52
N ARG A 64 -18.95 4.75 4.68
CA ARG A 64 -18.62 5.85 3.75
C ARG A 64 -18.67 7.19 4.50
N LEU A 65 -17.92 8.17 4.02
CA LEU A 65 -17.86 9.52 4.59
C LEU A 65 -18.59 10.58 3.74
N ARG A 66 -19.41 10.17 2.78
CA ARG A 66 -20.22 11.12 1.99
C ARG A 66 -21.43 11.64 2.76
N ASP A 67 -21.89 10.90 3.76
CA ASP A 67 -23.01 11.29 4.60
C ASP A 67 -22.52 12.23 5.70
N PRO A 68 -23.01 13.48 5.76
CA PRO A 68 -22.65 14.43 6.82
C PRO A 68 -22.92 13.93 8.24
N ALA A 69 -23.87 13.05 8.43
CA ALA A 69 -24.14 12.44 9.75
C ALA A 69 -22.94 11.65 10.31
N THR A 70 -22.05 11.18 9.43
CA THR A 70 -20.83 10.46 9.84
C THR A 70 -19.70 11.40 10.26
N HIS A 71 -19.81 12.70 10.05
CA HIS A 71 -18.76 13.68 10.34
C HIS A 71 -18.74 14.12 11.80
N GLN A 72 -19.86 13.97 12.54
CA GLN A 72 -19.96 14.50 13.90
C GLN A 72 -18.84 13.99 14.85
N PRO A 73 -18.48 12.69 14.87
CA PRO A 73 -17.36 12.24 15.71
C PRO A 73 -16.01 12.87 15.33
N ILE A 74 -15.81 13.19 14.02
CA ILE A 74 -14.60 13.86 13.53
C ILE A 74 -14.54 15.31 14.01
N ILE A 75 -15.70 16.00 13.98
CA ILE A 75 -15.82 17.39 14.48
C ILE A 75 -15.60 17.44 15.99
N ASP A 76 -16.23 16.51 16.74
CA ASP A 76 -16.16 16.46 18.20
C ASP A 76 -14.75 16.15 18.72
N ALA A 77 -13.94 15.47 17.90
CA ALA A 77 -12.54 15.17 18.22
C ALA A 77 -11.64 16.41 18.33
N GLN A 78 -12.05 17.53 17.73
CA GLN A 78 -11.30 18.83 17.76
C GLN A 78 -9.80 18.67 17.50
N ALA A 79 -9.45 17.89 16.49
CA ALA A 79 -8.07 17.54 16.21
C ALA A 79 -7.30 18.68 15.53
N ASP A 80 -6.01 18.74 15.83
CA ASP A 80 -5.09 19.65 15.13
C ASP A 80 -4.88 19.18 13.68
N VAL A 81 -4.76 17.86 13.48
CA VAL A 81 -4.46 17.25 12.17
C VAL A 81 -5.07 15.87 12.08
N MET A 82 -5.43 15.45 10.88
CA MET A 82 -5.76 14.04 10.58
C MET A 82 -4.60 13.39 9.83
N VAL A 83 -4.13 12.25 10.31
CA VAL A 83 -3.14 11.41 9.61
C VAL A 83 -3.87 10.26 8.94
N VAL A 84 -3.63 10.09 7.66
CA VAL A 84 -4.26 9.06 6.81
C VAL A 84 -3.19 8.13 6.27
N ALA A 85 -3.42 6.83 6.39
CA ALA A 85 -2.56 5.80 5.81
C ALA A 85 -3.40 4.61 5.34
N ALA A 86 -3.43 4.34 4.04
CA ALA A 86 -4.15 3.20 3.47
C ALA A 86 -5.56 3.00 4.07
N TYR A 87 -6.32 4.07 4.24
CA TYR A 87 -7.65 4.03 4.86
C TYR A 87 -8.68 3.33 3.97
N GLY A 88 -8.61 3.57 2.66
CA GLY A 88 -9.45 2.90 1.67
C GLY A 88 -10.86 3.47 1.52
N LEU A 89 -11.18 4.61 2.13
CA LEU A 89 -12.36 5.41 1.87
C LEU A 89 -11.98 6.77 1.32
N ILE A 90 -12.83 7.32 0.46
CA ILE A 90 -12.68 8.69 -0.05
C ILE A 90 -13.08 9.67 1.06
N LEU A 91 -12.21 10.62 1.36
CA LEU A 91 -12.49 11.74 2.24
C LEU A 91 -13.03 12.90 1.40
N PRO A 92 -14.31 13.29 1.57
CA PRO A 92 -14.85 14.46 0.89
C PRO A 92 -14.23 15.75 1.43
N GLN A 93 -14.27 16.84 0.67
CA GLN A 93 -13.69 18.12 1.06
C GLN A 93 -14.15 18.57 2.45
N ALA A 94 -15.42 18.40 2.77
CA ALA A 94 -15.98 18.74 4.08
C ALA A 94 -15.30 18.00 5.25
N VAL A 95 -14.74 16.80 5.03
CA VAL A 95 -13.96 16.08 6.04
C VAL A 95 -12.51 16.54 6.05
N LEU A 96 -11.92 16.82 4.88
CA LEU A 96 -10.55 17.32 4.78
C LEU A 96 -10.37 18.68 5.49
N ASP A 97 -11.42 19.48 5.55
CA ASP A 97 -11.41 20.82 6.15
C ASP A 97 -11.69 20.82 7.67
N ILE A 98 -12.04 19.68 8.29
CA ILE A 98 -12.36 19.63 9.72
C ILE A 98 -11.13 19.86 10.60
N PRO A 99 -9.98 19.13 10.41
CA PRO A 99 -8.81 19.33 11.27
C PRO A 99 -8.15 20.70 11.00
N ARG A 100 -7.65 21.33 12.06
CA ARG A 100 -7.06 22.67 12.00
C ARG A 100 -5.94 22.83 10.95
N HIS A 101 -5.10 21.79 10.80
CA HIS A 101 -4.00 21.74 9.83
C HIS A 101 -4.30 20.79 8.65
N GLY A 102 -5.58 20.48 8.42
CA GLY A 102 -6.01 19.59 7.36
C GLY A 102 -5.61 18.10 7.58
N CYS A 103 -5.47 17.38 6.49
CA CYS A 103 -5.19 15.95 6.50
C CYS A 103 -3.83 15.67 5.85
N LEU A 104 -3.01 14.84 6.48
CA LEU A 104 -1.72 14.37 5.96
C LEU A 104 -1.84 12.91 5.55
N ASN A 105 -1.36 12.56 4.35
CA ASN A 105 -1.31 11.18 3.90
C ASN A 105 0.13 10.64 3.93
N ILE A 106 0.27 9.42 4.43
CA ILE A 106 1.50 8.62 4.31
C ILE A 106 1.38 7.83 3.01
N HIS A 107 1.98 8.31 1.93
CA HIS A 107 1.91 7.69 0.62
C HIS A 107 3.16 6.88 0.32
N ALA A 108 2.99 5.61 -0.01
CA ALA A 108 4.09 4.65 -0.20
C ALA A 108 4.71 4.74 -1.60
N SER A 109 5.04 5.95 -2.05
CA SER A 109 5.84 6.22 -3.25
C SER A 109 6.55 7.56 -3.18
N LEU A 110 7.45 7.78 -4.14
CA LEU A 110 8.08 9.07 -4.41
C LEU A 110 7.19 9.90 -5.35
N LEU A 111 6.19 10.58 -4.80
CA LEU A 111 5.31 11.43 -5.61
C LEU A 111 6.10 12.46 -6.44
N PRO A 112 5.67 12.75 -7.68
CA PRO A 112 4.37 12.45 -8.28
C PRO A 112 4.26 11.05 -8.94
N ARG A 113 5.29 10.20 -8.82
CA ARG A 113 5.26 8.85 -9.36
C ARG A 113 4.37 7.95 -8.48
N TRP A 114 3.54 7.13 -9.13
CA TRP A 114 2.68 6.13 -8.49
C TRP A 114 1.59 6.71 -7.57
N ARG A 115 0.87 7.74 -8.03
CA ARG A 115 -0.39 8.15 -7.39
C ARG A 115 -1.39 6.99 -7.43
N GLY A 116 -2.15 6.75 -6.35
CA GLY A 116 -3.22 5.76 -6.33
C GLY A 116 -3.01 4.59 -5.37
N ALA A 117 -3.67 3.45 -5.65
CA ALA A 117 -3.95 2.44 -4.64
C ALA A 117 -2.84 1.40 -4.40
N ALA A 118 -1.94 1.15 -5.37
CA ALA A 118 -0.99 0.04 -5.31
C ALA A 118 0.47 0.45 -5.67
N PRO A 119 1.01 1.54 -5.10
CA PRO A 119 2.31 2.07 -5.48
C PRO A 119 3.45 1.05 -5.28
N ILE A 120 3.43 0.25 -4.22
CA ILE A 120 4.48 -0.74 -3.91
C ILE A 120 4.56 -1.80 -5.01
N HIS A 121 3.41 -2.40 -5.37
CA HIS A 121 3.34 -3.42 -6.42
C HIS A 121 3.83 -2.87 -7.76
N ARG A 122 3.35 -1.68 -8.13
CA ARG A 122 3.67 -1.08 -9.44
C ARG A 122 5.12 -0.66 -9.57
N ALA A 123 5.77 -0.23 -8.48
CA ALA A 123 7.19 0.08 -8.49
C ALA A 123 8.04 -1.17 -8.78
N ILE A 124 7.77 -2.30 -8.12
CA ILE A 124 8.47 -3.57 -8.37
C ILE A 124 8.18 -4.08 -9.78
N GLU A 125 6.91 -4.11 -10.19
CA GLU A 125 6.50 -4.59 -11.53
C GLU A 125 7.18 -3.80 -12.65
N ALA A 126 7.27 -2.48 -12.50
CA ALA A 126 7.95 -1.61 -13.47
C ALA A 126 9.47 -1.78 -13.49
N GLY A 127 10.05 -2.35 -12.44
CA GLY A 127 11.49 -2.51 -12.29
C GLY A 127 12.18 -1.21 -11.86
N ASP A 128 11.50 -0.40 -11.05
CA ASP A 128 12.10 0.79 -10.45
C ASP A 128 13.26 0.37 -9.55
N ALA A 129 14.38 1.11 -9.61
CA ALA A 129 15.54 0.86 -8.77
C ALA A 129 15.35 1.38 -7.34
N GLU A 130 14.45 2.35 -7.16
CA GLU A 130 14.12 2.97 -5.88
C GLU A 130 12.64 3.30 -5.80
N THR A 131 12.16 3.41 -4.58
CA THR A 131 10.85 3.93 -4.21
C THR A 131 11.02 4.77 -2.94
N GLY A 132 9.97 4.96 -2.16
CA GLY A 132 10.06 5.68 -0.90
C GLY A 132 8.70 6.00 -0.31
N VAL A 133 8.71 6.93 0.63
CA VAL A 133 7.50 7.47 1.25
C VAL A 133 7.44 8.96 1.06
N THR A 134 6.26 9.47 0.74
CA THR A 134 5.96 10.89 0.72
C THR A 134 4.89 11.20 1.77
N ILE A 135 5.17 12.11 2.70
CA ILE A 135 4.15 12.75 3.51
C ILE A 135 3.62 13.93 2.72
N MET A 136 2.33 13.91 2.41
CA MET A 136 1.68 14.95 1.61
C MET A 136 0.44 15.49 2.30
N GLN A 137 0.08 16.73 2.04
CA GLN A 137 -1.19 17.31 2.41
C GLN A 137 -2.27 16.80 1.46
N MET A 138 -3.41 16.38 1.97
CA MET A 138 -4.50 15.84 1.14
C MET A 138 -5.36 16.93 0.55
N GLU A 139 -5.77 16.70 -0.68
CA GLU A 139 -6.75 17.48 -1.44
C GLU A 139 -7.83 16.55 -2.01
N ALA A 140 -8.83 17.11 -2.67
CA ALA A 140 -9.89 16.33 -3.31
C ALA A 140 -9.41 15.43 -4.47
N GLY A 141 -8.24 15.74 -5.06
CA GLY A 141 -7.63 14.96 -6.13
C GLY A 141 -6.93 13.69 -5.60
N LEU A 142 -6.79 12.69 -6.48
CA LEU A 142 -6.12 11.45 -6.13
C LEU A 142 -4.60 11.67 -5.97
N ASP A 143 -4.15 11.77 -4.74
CA ASP A 143 -2.75 11.97 -4.34
C ASP A 143 -2.06 13.15 -5.06
N THR A 144 -2.80 14.24 -5.29
CA THR A 144 -2.33 15.42 -6.01
C THR A 144 -1.78 16.52 -5.12
N GLY A 145 -2.07 16.49 -3.83
CA GLY A 145 -1.73 17.54 -2.89
C GLY A 145 -0.23 17.76 -2.72
N PRO A 146 0.16 18.89 -2.13
CA PRO A 146 1.57 19.26 -1.97
C PRO A 146 2.30 18.33 -1.01
N MET A 147 3.57 18.10 -1.32
CA MET A 147 4.47 17.24 -0.55
C MET A 147 5.11 18.03 0.59
N LEU A 148 5.20 17.43 1.78
CA LEU A 148 5.84 18.01 2.95
C LEU A 148 7.22 17.40 3.22
N LEU A 149 7.29 16.07 3.24
CA LEU A 149 8.53 15.30 3.42
C LEU A 149 8.57 14.14 2.45
N LYS A 150 9.76 13.75 2.07
CA LYS A 150 10.00 12.60 1.18
C LYS A 150 11.27 11.88 1.61
N GLU A 151 11.22 10.56 1.61
CA GLU A 151 12.38 9.72 1.87
C GLU A 151 12.49 8.61 0.84
N HIS A 152 13.69 8.42 0.31
CA HIS A 152 14.02 7.42 -0.71
C HIS A 152 14.47 6.11 -0.08
N LEU A 153 14.08 5.01 -0.68
CA LEU A 153 14.46 3.64 -0.31
C LEU A 153 14.81 2.84 -1.57
N PRO A 154 15.94 2.11 -1.59
CA PRO A 154 16.25 1.22 -2.70
C PRO A 154 15.24 0.06 -2.74
N ILE A 155 15.00 -0.45 -3.94
CA ILE A 155 14.30 -1.71 -4.15
C ILE A 155 15.38 -2.75 -4.43
N ASP A 156 15.59 -3.67 -3.48
CA ASP A 156 16.59 -4.73 -3.63
C ASP A 156 16.12 -5.78 -4.65
N ALA A 157 17.08 -6.50 -5.24
CA ALA A 157 16.80 -7.46 -6.31
C ALA A 157 15.87 -8.62 -5.89
N ASP A 158 15.81 -8.92 -4.59
CA ASP A 158 14.97 -9.96 -4.01
C ASP A 158 13.75 -9.41 -3.26
N ASP A 159 13.54 -8.09 -3.27
CA ASP A 159 12.36 -7.50 -2.65
C ASP A 159 11.08 -7.98 -3.33
N THR A 160 10.17 -8.46 -2.50
CA THR A 160 8.76 -8.69 -2.85
C THR A 160 7.90 -7.53 -2.36
N THR A 161 6.64 -7.49 -2.77
CA THR A 161 5.71 -6.51 -2.19
C THR A 161 5.60 -6.64 -0.67
N ALA A 162 5.70 -7.85 -0.12
CA ALA A 162 5.67 -8.05 1.33
C ALA A 162 6.89 -7.41 2.02
N SER A 163 8.11 -7.70 1.58
CA SER A 163 9.33 -7.17 2.22
C SER A 163 9.44 -5.65 2.05
N LEU A 164 9.12 -5.14 0.85
CA LEU A 164 9.15 -3.71 0.59
C LEU A 164 8.06 -2.95 1.35
N HIS A 165 6.87 -3.55 1.52
CA HIS A 165 5.81 -3.02 2.38
C HIS A 165 6.30 -2.78 3.80
N ASP A 166 7.00 -3.73 4.41
CA ASP A 166 7.50 -3.60 5.78
C ASP A 166 8.57 -2.50 5.90
N LYS A 167 9.49 -2.43 4.93
CA LYS A 167 10.48 -1.35 4.85
C LYS A 167 9.81 0.02 4.76
N LEU A 168 8.80 0.17 3.89
CA LEU A 168 8.07 1.42 3.67
C LEU A 168 7.16 1.76 4.86
N ALA A 169 6.57 0.78 5.53
CA ALA A 169 5.78 1.01 6.75
C ALA A 169 6.64 1.59 7.87
N ALA A 170 7.82 1.03 8.10
CA ALA A 170 8.77 1.55 9.10
C ALA A 170 9.26 2.97 8.73
N CYS A 171 9.57 3.22 7.46
CA CYS A 171 9.95 4.53 6.96
C CYS A 171 8.81 5.56 7.15
N GLY A 172 7.59 5.22 6.72
CA GLY A 172 6.42 6.09 6.83
C GLY A 172 6.05 6.43 8.26
N ALA A 173 6.18 5.46 9.17
CA ALA A 173 5.94 5.64 10.59
C ALA A 173 6.92 6.66 11.21
N ARG A 174 8.20 6.59 10.88
CA ARG A 174 9.21 7.53 11.32
C ARG A 174 9.00 8.91 10.69
N LEU A 175 8.74 8.94 9.39
CA LEU A 175 8.61 10.18 8.64
C LEU A 175 7.36 10.99 9.05
N ILE A 176 6.25 10.33 9.40
CA ILE A 176 5.05 11.04 9.89
C ILE A 176 5.28 11.63 11.28
N VAL A 177 6.02 10.96 12.15
CA VAL A 177 6.37 11.51 13.47
C VAL A 177 7.24 12.77 13.32
N ASP A 178 8.25 12.74 12.42
CA ASP A 178 9.05 13.92 12.10
C ASP A 178 8.19 15.05 11.50
N ALA A 179 7.28 14.71 10.58
CA ALA A 179 6.36 15.71 10.01
C ALA A 179 5.46 16.36 11.06
N LEU A 180 4.92 15.59 12.00
CA LEU A 180 4.08 16.12 13.09
C LEU A 180 4.87 17.01 14.04
N ALA A 181 6.12 16.64 14.37
CA ALA A 181 6.98 17.43 15.24
C ALA A 181 7.36 18.79 14.66
N ARG A 182 7.46 18.87 13.33
CA ARG A 182 7.92 20.06 12.60
C ARG A 182 6.86 20.69 11.72
N LEU A 183 5.58 20.34 11.89
CA LEU A 183 4.52 20.72 10.95
C LEU A 183 4.43 22.21 10.66
N ALA A 184 4.69 23.05 11.66
CA ALA A 184 4.68 24.51 11.51
C ALA A 184 5.87 25.07 10.69
N GLU A 185 6.94 24.29 10.53
CA GLU A 185 8.17 24.69 9.83
C GLU A 185 8.19 24.18 8.38
N LEU A 186 7.42 23.11 8.10
CA LEU A 186 7.41 22.47 6.79
C LEU A 186 6.75 23.38 5.76
N GLN A 187 7.40 23.50 4.60
CA GLN A 187 6.89 24.25 3.46
C GLN A 187 6.29 23.28 2.45
N PRO A 188 4.98 23.35 2.18
CA PRO A 188 4.33 22.52 1.18
C PRO A 188 4.92 22.74 -0.22
N GLN A 189 5.37 21.68 -0.87
CA GLN A 189 5.94 21.71 -2.21
C GLN A 189 4.93 21.13 -3.20
N THR A 190 4.49 21.95 -4.15
CA THR A 190 3.63 21.50 -5.23
C THR A 190 4.29 20.36 -6.00
N GLN A 191 3.54 19.32 -6.31
CA GLN A 191 4.06 18.21 -7.12
C GLN A 191 4.31 18.70 -8.56
N PRO A 192 5.47 18.34 -9.17
CA PRO A 192 5.72 18.67 -10.58
C PRO A 192 4.75 17.90 -11.50
N GLU A 193 4.39 18.48 -12.63
CA GLU A 193 3.60 17.80 -13.66
C GLU A 193 4.37 16.67 -14.34
N ALA A 194 5.69 16.86 -14.49
CA ALA A 194 6.57 15.84 -15.06
C ALA A 194 6.74 14.66 -14.10
N GLY A 195 6.68 13.45 -14.63
CA GLY A 195 6.88 12.21 -13.86
C GLY A 195 5.62 11.69 -13.17
N VAL A 196 4.46 12.29 -13.39
CA VAL A 196 3.19 11.77 -12.88
C VAL A 196 2.90 10.42 -13.50
N THR A 197 2.71 9.41 -12.65
CA THR A 197 2.22 8.08 -13.04
C THR A 197 1.19 7.59 -12.03
N TYR A 198 0.38 6.59 -12.43
CA TYR A 198 -0.71 6.08 -11.62
C TYR A 198 -0.51 4.60 -11.28
N ALA A 199 -0.74 4.25 -10.03
CA ALA A 199 -0.69 2.91 -9.48
C ALA A 199 -2.12 2.38 -9.26
N HIS A 200 -2.71 1.85 -10.32
CA HIS A 200 -4.04 1.24 -10.26
C HIS A 200 -4.03 0.04 -9.32
N LYS A 201 -5.16 -0.18 -8.65
CA LYS A 201 -5.39 -1.34 -7.79
C LYS A 201 -5.05 -2.64 -8.53
N ILE A 202 -4.40 -3.56 -7.84
CA ILE A 202 -4.10 -4.88 -8.37
C ILE A 202 -5.37 -5.72 -8.41
N GLU A 203 -5.63 -6.31 -9.56
CA GLU A 203 -6.76 -7.21 -9.77
C GLU A 203 -6.31 -8.67 -9.81
N LYS A 204 -7.19 -9.58 -9.37
CA LYS A 204 -6.89 -11.03 -9.37
C LYS A 204 -6.59 -11.58 -10.77
N ALA A 205 -7.17 -10.97 -11.80
CA ALA A 205 -6.96 -11.38 -13.20
C ALA A 205 -5.50 -11.13 -13.65
N GLU A 206 -4.79 -10.21 -13.04
CA GLU A 206 -3.38 -9.93 -13.34
C GLU A 206 -2.44 -11.06 -12.88
N ALA A 207 -2.91 -11.98 -12.05
CA ALA A 207 -2.12 -13.11 -11.54
C ALA A 207 -1.66 -14.09 -12.63
N ALA A 208 -2.39 -14.21 -13.74
CA ALA A 208 -2.05 -15.13 -14.81
C ALA A 208 -0.73 -14.73 -15.49
N ILE A 209 0.20 -15.68 -15.55
CA ILE A 209 1.47 -15.49 -16.24
C ILE A 209 1.23 -15.55 -17.75
N ASP A 210 1.64 -14.51 -18.45
CA ASP A 210 1.78 -14.50 -19.90
C ASP A 210 3.23 -14.85 -20.25
N TRP A 211 3.48 -16.07 -20.69
CA TRP A 211 4.81 -16.53 -21.07
C TRP A 211 5.39 -15.84 -22.30
N ALA A 212 4.59 -15.11 -23.08
CA ALA A 212 5.07 -14.31 -24.18
C ALA A 212 5.81 -13.02 -23.73
N LEU A 213 5.70 -12.66 -22.46
CA LEU A 213 6.46 -11.54 -21.88
C LEU A 213 7.94 -11.92 -21.68
N PRO A 214 8.86 -10.94 -21.69
CA PRO A 214 10.26 -11.17 -21.32
C PRO A 214 10.41 -11.79 -19.93
N ALA A 215 11.37 -12.71 -19.78
CA ALA A 215 11.61 -13.40 -18.51
C ALA A 215 11.81 -12.44 -17.31
N ALA A 216 12.53 -11.34 -17.54
CA ALA A 216 12.74 -10.31 -16.52
C ALA A 216 11.44 -9.60 -16.09
N VAL A 217 10.47 -9.45 -17.01
CA VAL A 217 9.16 -8.88 -16.68
C VAL A 217 8.35 -9.86 -15.85
N ILE A 218 8.36 -11.14 -16.21
CA ILE A 218 7.66 -12.20 -15.45
C ILE A 218 8.25 -12.31 -14.03
N GLU A 219 9.58 -12.30 -13.90
CA GLU A 219 10.27 -12.35 -12.61
C GLU A 219 9.83 -11.20 -11.70
N ARG A 220 9.85 -9.95 -12.21
CA ARG A 220 9.39 -8.79 -11.45
C ARG A 220 7.92 -8.91 -11.04
N ARG A 221 7.04 -9.42 -11.91
CA ARG A 221 5.63 -9.65 -11.57
C ARG A 221 5.47 -10.70 -10.49
N VAL A 222 6.28 -11.75 -10.49
CA VAL A 222 6.26 -12.76 -9.41
C VAL A 222 6.56 -12.10 -8.06
N ARG A 223 7.58 -11.25 -7.98
CA ARG A 223 7.91 -10.49 -6.76
C ARG A 223 6.86 -9.43 -6.43
N ALA A 224 6.38 -8.69 -7.41
CA ALA A 224 5.37 -7.65 -7.23
C ALA A 224 4.04 -8.21 -6.71
N PHE A 225 3.70 -9.44 -7.06
CA PHE A 225 2.42 -10.07 -6.69
C PHE A 225 2.53 -11.03 -5.51
N ASP A 226 3.65 -11.08 -4.84
CA ASP A 226 3.83 -11.79 -3.57
C ASP A 226 3.61 -10.83 -2.38
N PRO A 227 2.63 -11.10 -1.50
CA PRO A 227 1.79 -12.30 -1.35
C PRO A 227 0.45 -12.26 -2.09
N PHE A 228 0.08 -11.16 -2.72
CA PHE A 228 -1.21 -11.02 -3.38
C PHE A 228 -1.07 -10.34 -4.75
N PRO A 229 -1.76 -10.87 -5.77
CA PRO A 229 -2.63 -12.06 -5.81
C PRO A 229 -1.86 -13.39 -5.88
N GLY A 230 -0.55 -13.37 -6.07
CA GLY A 230 0.31 -14.50 -6.39
C GLY A 230 0.22 -14.89 -7.86
N CYS A 231 1.36 -14.91 -8.58
CA CYS A 231 1.36 -15.32 -9.98
C CYS A 231 0.90 -16.76 -10.15
N THR A 232 0.16 -17.04 -11.24
CA THR A 232 -0.39 -18.37 -11.52
C THR A 232 -0.18 -18.76 -12.97
N PHE A 233 -0.06 -20.05 -13.22
CA PHE A 233 -0.12 -20.64 -14.54
C PHE A 233 -0.91 -21.94 -14.50
N VAL A 234 -1.33 -22.43 -15.68
CA VAL A 234 -2.07 -23.68 -15.81
C VAL A 234 -1.13 -24.77 -16.25
N LEU A 235 -1.03 -25.83 -15.45
CA LEU A 235 -0.27 -27.04 -15.77
C LEU A 235 -1.23 -28.11 -16.29
N PRO A 236 -1.06 -28.62 -17.53
CA PRO A 236 -1.82 -29.77 -17.99
C PRO A 236 -1.36 -31.03 -17.25
N THR A 237 -2.31 -31.74 -16.63
CA THR A 237 -2.05 -33.03 -15.98
C THR A 237 -2.96 -34.09 -16.52
N GLU A 238 -2.66 -35.37 -16.24
CA GLU A 238 -3.51 -36.54 -16.64
C GLU A 238 -4.92 -36.41 -16.03
N LYS A 239 -5.09 -35.70 -14.91
CA LYS A 239 -6.38 -35.49 -14.24
C LYS A 239 -7.13 -34.25 -14.72
N GLY A 240 -6.55 -33.52 -15.69
CA GLY A 240 -7.03 -32.25 -16.19
C GLY A 240 -6.11 -31.06 -15.81
N PRO A 241 -6.46 -29.83 -16.24
CA PRO A 241 -5.64 -28.65 -15.99
C PRO A 241 -5.66 -28.28 -14.51
N GLU A 242 -4.49 -28.06 -13.92
CA GLU A 242 -4.32 -27.59 -12.54
C GLU A 242 -3.73 -26.19 -12.53
N VAL A 243 -4.27 -25.31 -11.67
CA VAL A 243 -3.72 -23.95 -11.44
C VAL A 243 -2.62 -24.03 -10.40
N VAL A 244 -1.42 -23.67 -10.80
CA VAL A 244 -0.24 -23.65 -9.96
C VAL A 244 0.12 -22.20 -9.61
N LYS A 245 0.48 -21.94 -8.35
CA LYS A 245 1.03 -20.65 -7.93
C LYS A 245 2.54 -20.64 -8.02
N LEU A 246 3.09 -19.58 -8.60
CA LEU A 246 4.52 -19.31 -8.66
C LEU A 246 4.87 -18.18 -7.67
N TRP A 247 5.66 -18.54 -6.64
CA TRP A 247 6.05 -17.60 -5.59
C TRP A 247 7.46 -17.06 -5.73
N ARG A 248 8.33 -17.81 -6.45
CA ARG A 248 9.72 -17.39 -6.66
C ARG A 248 10.19 -17.86 -8.02
N ALA A 249 10.91 -17.02 -8.70
CA ALA A 249 11.55 -17.32 -9.98
C ALA A 249 12.91 -16.60 -10.07
N SER A 250 13.76 -17.09 -10.94
CA SER A 250 15.00 -16.42 -11.35
C SER A 250 15.15 -16.52 -12.87
N VAL A 251 15.76 -15.52 -13.47
CA VAL A 251 16.02 -15.50 -14.90
C VAL A 251 17.32 -16.27 -15.19
N VAL A 252 17.25 -17.20 -16.14
CA VAL A 252 18.40 -17.96 -16.63
C VAL A 252 18.43 -17.87 -18.16
N PRO A 253 19.63 -17.85 -18.80
CA PRO A 253 19.72 -17.87 -20.25
C PRO A 253 19.28 -19.24 -20.79
N ALA A 254 18.24 -19.23 -21.62
CA ALA A 254 17.73 -20.42 -22.29
C ALA A 254 16.98 -19.99 -23.56
N SER A 255 16.66 -20.93 -24.45
CA SER A 255 15.93 -20.66 -25.68
C SER A 255 14.87 -21.73 -25.93
N GLY A 256 13.67 -21.31 -26.32
CA GLY A 256 12.52 -22.17 -26.61
C GLY A 256 11.30 -21.34 -26.98
N ALA A 257 10.20 -22.00 -27.31
CA ALA A 257 8.94 -21.31 -27.55
C ALA A 257 8.34 -20.82 -26.22
N PRO A 258 7.71 -19.63 -26.15
CA PRO A 258 7.09 -19.13 -24.94
C PRO A 258 6.14 -20.17 -24.31
N GLY A 259 6.33 -20.49 -23.02
CA GLY A 259 5.58 -21.51 -22.29
C GLY A 259 6.13 -22.93 -22.43
N GLU A 260 7.14 -23.17 -23.25
CA GLU A 260 7.78 -24.47 -23.38
C GLU A 260 8.58 -24.82 -22.11
N VAL A 261 8.37 -26.03 -21.58
CA VAL A 261 9.15 -26.56 -20.45
C VAL A 261 10.46 -27.11 -20.99
N LEU A 262 11.55 -26.42 -20.73
CA LEU A 262 12.89 -26.78 -21.20
C LEU A 262 13.60 -27.78 -20.29
N HIS A 263 13.26 -27.73 -18.99
CA HIS A 263 13.82 -28.62 -17.98
C HIS A 263 12.82 -28.83 -16.84
N ALA A 264 12.65 -30.08 -16.40
CA ALA A 264 11.78 -30.44 -15.29
C ALA A 264 12.37 -31.67 -14.58
N GLN A 265 13.49 -31.50 -13.84
CA GLN A 265 14.14 -32.58 -13.09
C GLN A 265 14.54 -32.11 -11.71
N GLY A 266 14.42 -33.00 -10.73
CA GLY A 266 14.69 -32.67 -9.33
C GLY A 266 13.78 -31.55 -8.82
N GLU A 267 14.36 -30.51 -8.29
CA GLU A 267 13.65 -29.35 -7.73
C GLU A 267 13.60 -28.16 -8.69
N THR A 268 14.03 -28.34 -9.93
CA THR A 268 14.15 -27.25 -10.90
C THR A 268 13.17 -27.41 -12.05
N LEU A 269 12.45 -26.33 -12.33
CA LEU A 269 11.59 -26.17 -13.50
C LEU A 269 12.06 -24.96 -14.31
N VAL A 270 12.42 -25.17 -15.58
CA VAL A 270 12.79 -24.08 -16.50
C VAL A 270 11.75 -23.98 -17.60
N VAL A 271 11.19 -22.78 -17.77
CA VAL A 271 10.17 -22.48 -18.77
C VAL A 271 10.68 -21.35 -19.68
N ALA A 272 10.56 -21.53 -20.99
CA ALA A 272 10.89 -20.50 -21.96
C ALA A 272 9.89 -19.33 -21.85
N CYS A 273 10.42 -18.13 -21.98
CA CYS A 273 9.63 -16.88 -21.97
C CYS A 273 9.86 -16.13 -23.28
N GLY A 274 9.13 -15.04 -23.50
CA GLY A 274 9.43 -14.07 -24.55
C GLY A 274 10.78 -13.39 -24.34
N GLU A 275 11.29 -12.70 -25.35
CA GLU A 275 12.56 -11.95 -25.34
C GLU A 275 12.46 -10.64 -24.52
#